data_9d1029b785ed473cf77d1749008b20c8
#
_entry.id   9d1029b785ed473cf77d1749008b20c8
#
_cell.length_a   1.000
_cell.length_b   1.000
_cell.length_c   1.000
_cell.angle_alpha   90.00
_cell.angle_beta   90.00
_cell.angle_gamma   90.00
#
_symmetry.space_group_name_H-M   'P 1'
#
loop_
_entity.id
_entity.type
_entity.pdbx_description
1 polymer ?
#
loop_
_entity_poly.entity_id
_entity_poly.type
_entity_poly.pdbx_seq_one_letter_code
_entity_poly.pdbx_strand_id
1 'polypeptide(L)'
;MDLKKHIRDVPDFPKPGILFRDITPLLASREAFGESIRKLAEPWQNKAIDHVAAVEARGFLFAGPLALQLGVGLIPVRKPGKLPADTISYKYD
;
A
#
# COMPACT_ATOMS: atom_id res chain seq x y z
N MET A 1 9.79 -17.14 0.79
CA MET A 1 10.53 -15.89 1.01
C MET A 1 10.04 -15.23 2.30
N ASP A 2 10.95 -14.80 3.12
CA ASP A 2 10.61 -14.10 4.36
C ASP A 2 10.64 -12.58 4.11
N LEU A 3 9.47 -11.97 3.98
CA LEU A 3 9.36 -10.54 3.69
C LEU A 3 9.89 -9.66 4.82
N LYS A 4 9.87 -10.16 6.06
CA LYS A 4 10.38 -9.39 7.20
C LYS A 4 11.85 -9.03 7.07
N LYS A 5 12.62 -9.84 6.38
CA LYS A 5 14.04 -9.57 6.14
C LYS A 5 14.27 -8.37 5.24
N HIS A 6 13.23 -7.93 4.54
CA HIS A 6 13.29 -6.77 3.65
C HIS A 6 12.70 -5.52 4.29
N ILE A 7 12.36 -5.58 5.57
CA ILE A 7 11.83 -4.43 6.32
C ILE A 7 12.88 -4.06 7.36
N ARG A 8 13.30 -2.80 7.35
CA ARG A 8 14.32 -2.31 8.24
C ARG A 8 13.69 -1.62 9.45
N ASP A 9 14.13 -2.02 10.64
CA ASP A 9 13.72 -1.36 11.87
C ASP A 9 14.65 -0.17 12.14
N VAL A 10 14.04 1.00 12.35
CA VAL A 10 14.78 2.22 12.70
C VAL A 10 14.29 2.67 14.07
N PRO A 11 15.06 2.37 15.13
CA PRO A 11 14.66 2.79 16.48
C PRO A 11 14.79 4.30 16.64
N ASP A 12 13.97 4.85 17.52
CA ASP A 12 14.00 6.27 17.88
C ASP A 12 13.82 7.21 16.69
N PHE A 13 12.94 6.84 15.77
CA PHE A 13 12.63 7.67 14.61
C PHE A 13 11.11 7.80 14.42
N PRO A 14 10.59 8.99 14.17
CA PRO A 14 11.27 10.30 14.10
C PRO A 14 11.60 10.89 15.46
N LYS A 15 11.26 10.24 16.53
CA LYS A 15 11.52 10.70 17.90
C LYS A 15 11.90 9.52 18.81
N PRO A 16 12.57 9.80 19.94
CA PRO A 16 12.86 8.76 20.93
C PRO A 16 11.62 7.97 21.34
N GLY A 17 11.76 6.67 21.47
CA GLY A 17 10.69 5.76 21.89
C GLY A 17 9.81 5.25 20.76
N ILE A 18 10.00 5.71 19.54
CA ILE A 18 9.23 5.27 18.38
C ILE A 18 10.09 4.36 17.52
N LEU A 19 9.55 3.17 17.21
CA LEU A 19 10.18 2.25 16.26
C LEU A 19 9.53 2.46 14.88
N PHE A 20 10.31 2.92 13.93
CA PHE A 20 9.88 3.10 12.55
C PHE A 20 10.20 1.85 11.74
N ARG A 21 9.23 1.37 10.97
CA ARG A 21 9.43 0.24 10.07
C ARG A 21 9.61 0.77 8.66
N ASP A 22 10.83 0.64 8.14
CA ASP A 22 11.18 1.15 6.81
C ASP A 22 10.99 0.04 5.78
N ILE A 23 10.09 0.28 4.82
CA ILE A 23 9.76 -0.68 3.77
C ILE A 23 10.54 -0.43 2.48
N THR A 24 11.42 0.58 2.45
CA THR A 24 12.16 0.87 1.22
C THR A 24 13.03 -0.29 0.73
N PRO A 25 13.66 -1.10 1.60
CA PRO A 25 14.37 -2.27 1.10
C PRO A 25 13.45 -3.29 0.41
N LEU A 26 12.21 -3.43 0.90
CA LEU A 26 11.23 -4.32 0.28
C LEU A 26 10.83 -3.79 -1.10
N LEU A 27 10.56 -2.49 -1.20
CA LEU A 27 10.19 -1.87 -2.47
C LEU A 27 11.31 -1.95 -3.49
N ALA A 28 12.57 -1.86 -3.04
CA ALA A 28 13.73 -1.91 -3.91
C ALA A 28 14.03 -3.34 -4.41
N SER A 29 13.51 -4.35 -3.77
CA SER A 29 13.69 -5.73 -4.19
C SER A 29 12.53 -6.15 -5.08
N ARG A 30 12.81 -6.37 -6.36
CA ARG A 30 11.80 -6.84 -7.31
C ARG A 30 11.10 -8.10 -6.80
N GLU A 31 11.85 -9.03 -6.25
CA GLU A 31 11.32 -10.30 -5.76
C GLU A 31 10.45 -10.11 -4.52
N ALA A 32 10.92 -9.34 -3.54
CA ALA A 32 10.17 -9.11 -2.31
C ALA A 32 8.92 -8.29 -2.57
N PHE A 33 9.02 -7.25 -3.40
CA PHE A 33 7.88 -6.42 -3.76
C PHE A 33 6.83 -7.27 -4.48
N GLY A 34 7.25 -8.05 -5.47
CA GLY A 34 6.35 -8.94 -6.21
C GLY A 34 5.67 -9.96 -5.31
N GLU A 35 6.41 -10.55 -4.37
CA GLU A 35 5.86 -11.50 -3.41
C GLU A 35 4.82 -10.86 -2.51
N SER A 36 5.07 -9.62 -2.03
CA SER A 36 4.12 -8.91 -1.20
C SER A 36 2.80 -8.67 -1.93
N ILE A 37 2.86 -8.32 -3.21
CA ILE A 37 1.66 -8.11 -4.03
C ILE A 37 0.90 -9.42 -4.22
N ARG A 38 1.61 -10.51 -4.52
CA ARG A 38 0.97 -11.83 -4.66
C ARG A 38 0.24 -12.23 -3.39
N LYS A 39 0.86 -12.04 -2.23
CA LYS A 39 0.24 -12.38 -0.94
C LYS A 39 -0.97 -11.52 -0.63
N LEU A 40 -0.91 -10.24 -0.97
CA LEU A 40 -2.06 -9.35 -0.80
C LEU A 40 -3.21 -9.74 -1.73
N ALA A 41 -2.92 -10.18 -2.94
CA ALA A 41 -3.94 -10.54 -3.92
C ALA A 41 -4.58 -11.90 -3.64
N GLU A 42 -3.86 -12.81 -3.03
CA GLU A 42 -4.25 -14.21 -2.89
C GLU A 42 -5.65 -14.43 -2.33
N PRO A 43 -6.06 -13.76 -1.23
CA PRO A 43 -7.41 -13.95 -0.68
C PRO A 43 -8.53 -13.47 -1.60
N TRP A 44 -8.22 -12.66 -2.61
CA TRP A 44 -9.21 -11.96 -3.43
C TRP A 44 -9.30 -12.45 -4.87
N GLN A 45 -8.39 -13.33 -5.31
CA GLN A 45 -8.27 -13.72 -6.71
C GLN A 45 -9.53 -14.35 -7.30
N ASN A 46 -10.30 -15.07 -6.50
CA ASN A 46 -11.50 -15.74 -6.97
C ASN A 46 -12.78 -15.06 -6.46
N LYS A 47 -12.67 -13.79 -6.10
CA LYS A 47 -13.80 -13.02 -5.59
C LYS A 47 -14.18 -11.91 -6.56
N ALA A 48 -15.45 -11.53 -6.54
CA ALA A 48 -15.95 -10.45 -7.38
C ALA A 48 -15.52 -9.11 -6.78
N ILE A 49 -14.37 -8.60 -7.23
CA ILE A 49 -13.83 -7.32 -6.80
C ILE A 49 -13.99 -6.34 -7.95
N ASP A 50 -14.55 -5.17 -7.69
CA ASP A 50 -14.74 -4.14 -8.71
C ASP A 50 -13.57 -3.16 -8.76
N HIS A 51 -13.03 -2.79 -7.60
CA HIS A 51 -11.96 -1.81 -7.50
C HIS A 51 -11.10 -2.09 -6.28
N VAL A 52 -9.90 -1.52 -6.29
CA VAL A 52 -9.05 -1.41 -5.12
C VAL A 52 -9.06 0.05 -4.69
N ALA A 53 -9.26 0.32 -3.42
CA ALA A 53 -9.19 1.67 -2.88
C ALA A 53 -7.99 1.77 -1.93
N ALA A 54 -7.32 2.91 -1.94
CA ALA A 54 -6.15 3.10 -1.08
C ALA A 54 -6.04 4.54 -0.62
N VAL A 55 -5.52 4.70 0.59
CA VAL A 55 -5.25 6.00 1.20
C VAL A 55 -3.80 6.39 0.93
N GLU A 56 -3.57 7.68 0.64
CA GLU A 56 -2.22 8.19 0.43
C GLU A 56 -1.35 8.06 1.69
N ALA A 57 -0.03 7.98 1.59
CA ALA A 57 0.64 7.91 0.28
C ALA A 57 1.24 6.53 0.05
N ARG A 58 1.70 5.87 1.11
CA ARG A 58 2.35 4.55 0.99
C ARG A 58 1.40 3.47 0.49
N GLY A 59 0.11 3.59 0.83
CA GLY A 59 -0.90 2.65 0.34
C GLY A 59 -0.95 2.58 -1.19
N PHE A 60 -0.68 3.69 -1.86
CA PHE A 60 -0.71 3.73 -3.32
C PHE A 60 0.38 2.87 -3.95
N LEU A 61 1.53 2.71 -3.27
CA LEU A 61 2.64 1.90 -3.77
C LEU A 61 2.26 0.43 -3.92
N PHE A 62 1.40 -0.06 -3.05
CA PHE A 62 0.92 -1.44 -3.09
C PHE A 62 -0.39 -1.56 -3.85
N ALA A 63 -1.27 -0.58 -3.72
CA ALA A 63 -2.60 -0.64 -4.32
C ALA A 63 -2.56 -0.61 -5.85
N GLY A 64 -1.65 0.15 -6.45
CA GLY A 64 -1.49 0.18 -7.90
C GLY A 64 -1.19 -1.20 -8.47
N PRO A 65 -0.07 -1.82 -8.06
CA PRO A 65 0.25 -3.17 -8.51
C PRO A 65 -0.82 -4.21 -8.14
N LEU A 66 -1.42 -4.08 -6.95
CA LEU A 66 -2.48 -4.99 -6.52
C LEU A 66 -3.71 -4.92 -7.44
N ALA A 67 -4.13 -3.71 -7.80
CA ALA A 67 -5.27 -3.53 -8.70
C ALA A 67 -5.01 -4.20 -10.05
N LEU A 68 -3.80 -4.00 -10.60
CA LEU A 68 -3.42 -4.63 -11.86
C LEU A 68 -3.37 -6.15 -11.74
N GLN A 69 -2.87 -6.66 -10.62
CA GLN A 69 -2.81 -8.09 -10.36
C GLN A 69 -4.22 -8.70 -10.31
N LEU A 70 -5.17 -7.98 -9.74
CA LEU A 70 -6.56 -8.42 -9.65
C LEU A 70 -7.38 -8.10 -10.90
N GLY A 71 -6.82 -7.35 -11.85
CA GLY A 71 -7.51 -6.98 -13.08
C GLY A 71 -8.61 -5.94 -12.89
N VAL A 72 -8.44 -5.04 -11.93
CA VAL A 72 -9.44 -4.00 -11.62
C VAL A 72 -8.78 -2.62 -11.58
N GLY A 73 -9.60 -1.57 -11.45
CA GLY A 73 -9.10 -0.22 -11.32
C GLY A 73 -8.78 0.17 -9.89
N LEU A 74 -8.22 1.36 -9.73
CA LEU A 74 -7.80 1.90 -8.46
C LEU A 74 -8.58 3.18 -8.13
N ILE A 75 -9.08 3.27 -6.90
CA ILE A 75 -9.71 4.48 -6.40
C ILE A 75 -8.79 5.10 -5.35
N PRO A 76 -8.14 6.24 -5.66
CA PRO A 76 -7.29 6.90 -4.67
C PRO A 76 -8.14 7.71 -3.68
N VAL A 77 -7.84 7.55 -2.39
CA VAL A 77 -8.44 8.35 -1.33
C VAL A 77 -7.37 9.32 -0.84
N ARG A 78 -7.61 10.60 -1.05
CA ARG A 78 -6.62 11.65 -0.76
C ARG A 78 -7.21 12.74 0.11
N LYS A 79 -6.34 13.58 0.66
CA LYS A 79 -6.76 14.73 1.46
C LYS A 79 -7.56 15.70 0.61
N PRO A 80 -8.52 16.45 1.21
CA PRO A 80 -9.29 17.46 0.48
C PRO A 80 -8.39 18.40 -0.32
N GLY A 81 -8.82 18.72 -1.53
CA GLY A 81 -8.08 19.62 -2.42
C GLY A 81 -6.98 18.98 -3.25
N LYS A 82 -6.71 17.68 -3.06
CA LYS A 82 -5.68 16.97 -3.82
C LYS A 82 -6.21 16.31 -5.09
N LEU A 83 -7.51 16.32 -5.30
CA LEU A 83 -8.14 15.75 -6.49
C LEU A 83 -8.86 16.84 -7.26
N PRO A 84 -8.75 16.85 -8.61
CA PRO A 84 -9.33 17.92 -9.43
C PRO A 84 -10.81 17.75 -9.75
N ALA A 85 -11.39 16.60 -9.45
CA ALA A 85 -12.79 16.29 -9.78
C ALA A 85 -13.66 16.30 -8.52
N ASP A 86 -14.97 16.14 -8.72
CA ASP A 86 -15.91 16.01 -7.62
C ASP A 86 -15.54 14.81 -6.75
N THR A 87 -15.62 15.00 -5.44
CA THR A 87 -15.21 13.99 -4.48
C THR A 87 -16.27 13.85 -3.39
N ILE A 88 -16.23 12.68 -2.73
CA ILE A 88 -16.97 12.45 -1.49
C ILE A 88 -15.95 12.53 -0.38
N SER A 89 -16.27 13.35 0.66
CA SER A 89 -15.35 13.56 1.77
C SER A 89 -15.86 12.96 3.06
N TYR A 90 -14.96 12.29 3.77
CA TYR A 90 -15.21 11.79 5.13
C TYR A 90 -14.06 12.20 6.02
N LYS A 91 -14.36 12.49 7.29
CA LYS A 91 -13.32 12.65 8.28
C LYS A 91 -12.95 11.28 8.83
N TYR A 92 -11.66 11.04 8.97
CA TYR A 92 -11.16 9.84 9.63
C TYR A 92 -9.95 10.20 10.47
N ASP A 93 -9.73 9.43 11.50
CA ASP A 93 -8.59 9.66 12.40
C ASP A 93 -7.34 8.89 12.00
#